data_daff7a9ee7ebf06ee5300b8dee97e118
#
_entry.id   daff7a9ee7ebf06ee5300b8dee97e118
#
_cell.length_a   1.000
_cell.length_b   1.000
_cell.length_c   1.000
_cell.angle_alpha   90.00
_cell.angle_beta   90.00
_cell.angle_gamma   90.00
#
_symmetry.space_group_name_H-M   'P 1'
#
loop_
_entity.id
_entity.type
_entity.pdbx_description
1 polymer ?
#
loop_
_entity_poly.entity_id
_entity_poly.type
_entity_poly.pdbx_seq_one_letter_code
_entity_poly.pdbx_strand_id
1 'polypeptide(L)'
;MPENPLSTALEIDPKVVEHMRSTDEWVFSDGALSKKVKLLVAVAFDAAHGAVGGVRGLAQRAIREGATKEEIAEVLRVAYVMNGVGAIYIGSQGLKDVIS
;
A
#
# COMPACT_ATOMS: atom_id res chain seq x y z
N MET A 1 18.63 -10.72 0.60
CA MET A 1 18.05 -9.48 0.05
C MET A 1 16.79 -9.83 -0.73
N PRO A 2 15.70 -9.19 -0.43
CA PRO A 2 14.53 -9.39 -1.26
C PRO A 2 14.81 -8.85 -2.66
N GLU A 3 14.35 -9.57 -3.67
CA GLU A 3 14.45 -9.10 -5.05
C GLU A 3 13.52 -7.89 -5.25
N ASN A 4 13.93 -7.00 -6.13
CA ASN A 4 13.04 -5.95 -6.59
C ASN A 4 11.89 -6.61 -7.36
N PRO A 5 10.65 -6.47 -6.91
CA PRO A 5 9.51 -7.10 -7.58
C PRO A 5 9.31 -6.61 -9.02
N LEU A 6 9.94 -5.49 -9.38
CA LEU A 6 9.87 -4.95 -10.74
C LEU A 6 11.07 -5.33 -11.61
N SER A 7 11.97 -6.20 -11.14
CA SER A 7 13.19 -6.56 -11.88
C SER A 7 12.89 -7.03 -13.30
N THR A 8 11.95 -7.93 -13.46
CA THR A 8 11.58 -8.45 -14.78
C THR A 8 10.96 -7.35 -15.65
N ALA A 9 10.08 -6.54 -15.08
CA ALA A 9 9.47 -5.43 -15.82
C ALA A 9 10.53 -4.43 -16.28
N LEU A 10 11.51 -4.12 -15.42
CA LEU A 10 12.63 -3.25 -15.80
C LEU A 10 13.43 -3.83 -16.96
N GLU A 11 13.58 -5.13 -17.01
CA GLU A 11 14.33 -5.82 -18.04
C GLU A 11 13.60 -5.78 -19.38
N ILE A 12 12.28 -6.07 -19.38
CA ILE A 12 11.51 -6.18 -20.64
C ILE A 12 10.87 -4.87 -21.08
N ASP A 13 10.59 -3.96 -20.17
CA ASP A 13 9.94 -2.68 -20.48
C ASP A 13 10.29 -1.61 -19.45
N PRO A 14 11.49 -1.03 -19.55
CA PRO A 14 11.88 0.02 -18.60
C PRO A 14 11.00 1.26 -18.64
N LYS A 15 10.35 1.53 -19.77
CA LYS A 15 9.46 2.69 -19.91
C LYS A 15 8.21 2.58 -19.04
N VAL A 16 7.65 1.37 -18.90
CA VAL A 16 6.46 1.21 -18.07
C VAL A 16 6.81 1.44 -16.60
N VAL A 17 7.99 1.02 -16.16
CA VAL A 17 8.43 1.23 -14.79
C VAL A 17 8.64 2.72 -14.52
N GLU A 18 9.25 3.42 -15.47
CA GLU A 18 9.42 4.87 -15.36
C GLU A 18 8.07 5.60 -15.30
N HIS A 19 7.12 5.19 -16.12
CA HIS A 19 5.77 5.74 -16.12
C HIS A 19 5.07 5.49 -14.78
N MET A 20 5.22 4.30 -14.22
CA MET A 20 4.68 3.96 -12.90
C MET A 20 5.27 4.87 -11.82
N ARG A 21 6.57 5.10 -11.85
CA ARG A 21 7.24 5.98 -10.91
C ARG A 21 6.72 7.42 -10.98
N SER A 22 6.62 7.96 -12.19
CA SER A 22 6.08 9.30 -12.41
C SER A 22 4.65 9.43 -11.90
N THR A 23 3.83 8.42 -12.19
CA THR A 23 2.44 8.38 -11.73
C THR A 23 2.36 8.32 -10.21
N ASP A 24 3.17 7.48 -9.59
CA ASP A 24 3.22 7.34 -8.13
C ASP A 24 3.60 8.68 -7.47
N GLU A 25 4.64 9.33 -7.98
CA GLU A 25 5.10 10.62 -7.46
C GLU A 25 4.01 11.69 -7.54
N TRP A 26 3.29 11.70 -8.64
CA TRP A 26 2.20 12.65 -8.84
C TRP A 26 1.00 12.35 -7.95
N VAL A 27 0.56 11.10 -7.94
CA VAL A 27 -0.65 10.70 -7.21
C VAL A 27 -0.44 10.82 -5.70
N PHE A 28 0.71 10.39 -5.20
CA PHE A 28 0.99 10.36 -3.76
C PHE A 28 1.70 11.60 -3.25
N SER A 29 1.58 12.72 -3.95
CA SER A 29 2.03 14.01 -3.43
C SER A 29 0.95 14.62 -2.54
N ASP A 30 1.35 15.52 -1.64
CA ASP A 30 0.39 16.27 -0.83
C ASP A 30 -0.46 17.18 -1.72
N GLY A 31 -1.76 17.16 -1.46
CA GLY A 31 -2.73 17.98 -2.17
C GLY A 31 -3.90 18.25 -1.23
N ALA A 32 -5.12 18.26 -1.76
CA ALA A 32 -6.31 18.35 -0.92
C ALA A 32 -6.34 17.23 0.12
N LEU A 33 -5.84 16.05 -0.26
CA LEU A 33 -5.57 14.97 0.68
C LEU A 33 -4.06 14.91 0.91
N SER A 34 -3.65 14.65 2.14
CA SER A 34 -2.24 14.49 2.45
C SER A 34 -1.70 13.20 1.86
N LYS A 35 -0.39 13.14 1.66
CA LYS A 35 0.28 11.90 1.24
C LYS A 35 -0.05 10.74 2.17
N LYS A 36 -0.04 10.99 3.50
CA LYS A 36 -0.39 9.95 4.49
C LYS A 36 -1.78 9.39 4.23
N VAL A 37 -2.77 10.25 4.04
CA VAL A 37 -4.15 9.81 3.79
C VAL A 37 -4.24 9.01 2.49
N LYS A 38 -3.59 9.46 1.44
CA LYS A 38 -3.59 8.74 0.15
C LYS A 38 -2.98 7.35 0.28
N LEU A 39 -1.89 7.22 1.03
CA LEU A 39 -1.26 5.93 1.27
C LEU A 39 -2.18 5.00 2.08
N LEU A 40 -2.88 5.55 3.07
CA LEU A 40 -3.85 4.78 3.85
C LEU A 40 -5.02 4.30 2.98
N VAL A 41 -5.50 5.13 2.07
CA VAL A 41 -6.52 4.73 1.09
C VAL A 41 -6.01 3.57 0.24
N ALA A 42 -4.76 3.65 -0.22
CA ALA A 42 -4.15 2.60 -1.02
C ALA A 42 -4.00 1.29 -0.26
N VAL A 43 -3.68 1.34 1.04
CA VAL A 43 -3.65 0.14 1.90
C VAL A 43 -5.01 -0.57 1.88
N ALA A 44 -6.10 0.19 1.99
CA ALA A 44 -7.44 -0.38 1.98
C ALA A 44 -7.73 -1.11 0.66
N PHE A 45 -7.37 -0.49 -0.47
CA PHE A 45 -7.57 -1.10 -1.79
C PHE A 45 -6.77 -2.40 -1.92
N ASP A 46 -5.52 -2.41 -1.50
CA ASP A 46 -4.69 -3.60 -1.63
C ASP A 46 -5.12 -4.71 -0.69
N ALA A 47 -5.59 -4.38 0.51
CA ALA A 47 -6.18 -5.37 1.41
C ALA A 47 -7.43 -6.00 0.77
N ALA A 48 -8.26 -5.19 0.14
CA ALA A 48 -9.48 -5.65 -0.52
C ALA A 48 -9.18 -6.52 -1.75
N HIS A 49 -8.12 -6.20 -2.48
CA HIS A 49 -7.77 -6.90 -3.74
C HIS A 49 -6.86 -8.12 -3.54
N GLY A 50 -6.47 -8.44 -2.32
CA GLY A 50 -5.62 -9.60 -2.06
C GLY A 50 -4.13 -9.34 -2.27
N ALA A 51 -3.72 -8.08 -2.34
CA ALA A 51 -2.33 -7.71 -2.63
C ALA A 51 -1.52 -7.62 -1.33
N VAL A 52 -1.08 -8.76 -0.80
CA VAL A 52 -0.33 -8.84 0.46
C VAL A 52 0.93 -7.97 0.43
N GLY A 53 1.72 -8.08 -0.63
CA GLY A 53 2.95 -7.28 -0.79
C GLY A 53 2.65 -5.79 -0.90
N GLY A 54 1.54 -5.42 -1.55
CA GLY A 54 1.10 -4.04 -1.64
C GLY A 54 0.72 -3.47 -0.29
N VAL A 55 -0.03 -4.23 0.51
CA VAL A 55 -0.37 -3.82 1.88
C VAL A 55 0.91 -3.53 2.67
N ARG A 56 1.88 -4.43 2.60
CA ARG A 56 3.15 -4.26 3.33
C ARG A 56 3.87 -2.98 2.91
N GLY A 57 4.11 -2.81 1.62
CA GLY A 57 4.86 -1.68 1.11
C GLY A 57 4.17 -0.34 1.37
N LEU A 58 2.86 -0.29 1.14
CA LEU A 58 2.08 0.93 1.35
C LEU A 58 1.95 1.28 2.84
N ALA A 59 1.77 0.28 3.70
CA ALA A 59 1.73 0.52 5.15
C ALA A 59 3.07 1.05 5.66
N GLN A 60 4.19 0.50 5.17
CA GLN A 60 5.51 1.01 5.53
C GLN A 60 5.68 2.48 5.10
N ARG A 61 5.24 2.81 3.90
CA ARG A 61 5.27 4.20 3.42
C ARG A 61 4.39 5.10 4.26
N ALA A 62 3.17 4.66 4.60
CA ALA A 62 2.24 5.42 5.42
C ALA A 62 2.82 5.72 6.80
N ILE A 63 3.47 4.72 7.41
CA ILE A 63 4.12 4.88 8.72
C ILE A 63 5.24 5.92 8.63
N ARG A 64 6.03 5.91 7.57
CA ARG A 64 7.06 6.94 7.36
C ARG A 64 6.47 8.34 7.24
N GLU A 65 5.21 8.44 6.80
CA GLU A 65 4.49 9.71 6.71
C GLU A 65 3.69 10.02 7.99
N GLY A 66 3.89 9.26 9.06
CA GLY A 66 3.29 9.52 10.34
C GLY A 66 2.02 8.75 10.67
N ALA A 67 1.66 7.75 9.86
CA ALA A 67 0.50 6.93 10.16
C ALA A 67 0.72 6.10 11.41
N THR A 68 -0.31 6.03 12.24
CA THR A 68 -0.28 5.24 13.46
C THR A 68 -0.88 3.86 13.24
N LYS A 69 -0.56 2.95 14.15
CA LYS A 69 -1.15 1.61 14.16
C LYS A 69 -2.68 1.70 14.20
N GLU A 70 -3.20 2.61 15.00
CA GLU A 70 -4.64 2.83 15.16
C GLU A 70 -5.28 3.28 13.85
N GLU A 71 -4.62 4.18 13.13
CA GLU A 71 -5.12 4.63 11.83
C GLU A 71 -5.17 3.47 10.83
N ILE A 72 -4.13 2.64 10.79
CA ILE A 72 -4.08 1.48 9.91
C ILE A 72 -5.17 0.47 10.29
N ALA A 73 -5.39 0.25 11.58
CA ALA A 73 -6.46 -0.63 12.04
C ALA A 73 -7.83 -0.17 11.55
N GLU A 74 -8.10 1.13 11.60
CA GLU A 74 -9.38 1.66 11.13
C GLU A 74 -9.52 1.57 9.62
N VAL A 75 -8.44 1.74 8.89
CA VAL A 75 -8.42 1.53 7.44
C VAL A 75 -8.84 0.10 7.09
N LEU A 76 -8.33 -0.89 7.83
CA LEU A 76 -8.71 -2.28 7.61
C LEU A 76 -10.18 -2.54 7.94
N ARG A 77 -10.74 -1.84 8.93
CA ARG A 77 -12.18 -1.93 9.22
C ARG A 77 -13.01 -1.45 8.04
N VAL A 78 -12.59 -0.38 7.39
CA VAL A 78 -13.29 0.12 6.20
C VAL A 78 -13.19 -0.89 5.06
N ALA A 79 -12.00 -1.42 4.81
CA ALA A 79 -11.80 -2.44 3.79
C ALA A 79 -12.67 -3.67 4.06
N TYR A 80 -12.77 -4.09 5.32
CA TYR A 80 -13.58 -5.22 5.75
C TYR A 80 -15.05 -5.01 5.45
N VAL A 81 -15.62 -3.87 5.86
CA VAL A 81 -17.05 -3.63 5.68
C VAL A 81 -17.42 -3.50 4.20
N MET A 82 -16.51 -2.99 3.39
CA MET A 82 -16.76 -2.79 1.95
C MET A 82 -16.54 -4.05 1.12
N ASN A 83 -15.61 -4.92 1.52
CA ASN A 83 -15.16 -6.03 0.68
C ASN A 83 -15.30 -7.41 1.31
N GLY A 84 -15.52 -7.49 2.62
CA GLY A 84 -15.66 -8.77 3.31
C GLY A 84 -14.41 -9.17 4.11
N VAL A 85 -14.52 -10.32 4.78
CA VAL A 85 -13.54 -10.77 5.77
C VAL A 85 -12.15 -11.04 5.15
N GLY A 86 -12.08 -11.33 3.86
CA GLY A 86 -10.81 -11.54 3.16
C GLY A 86 -9.84 -10.39 3.33
N ALA A 87 -10.35 -9.15 3.40
CA ALA A 87 -9.50 -7.98 3.60
C ALA A 87 -8.75 -8.02 4.93
N ILE A 88 -9.33 -8.63 5.97
CA ILE A 88 -8.68 -8.78 7.26
C ILE A 88 -7.53 -9.79 7.19
N TYR A 89 -7.77 -10.93 6.52
CA TYR A 89 -6.72 -11.94 6.33
C TYR A 89 -5.53 -11.37 5.53
N ILE A 90 -5.83 -10.70 4.43
CA ILE A 90 -4.79 -10.09 3.58
C ILE A 90 -4.05 -8.97 4.33
N GLY A 91 -4.80 -8.11 5.01
CA GLY A 91 -4.22 -7.05 5.82
C GLY A 91 -3.31 -7.61 6.91
N SER A 92 -3.77 -8.64 7.60
CA SER A 92 -2.99 -9.29 8.66
C SER A 92 -1.66 -9.84 8.12
N GLN A 93 -1.70 -10.52 6.98
CA GLN A 93 -0.50 -11.06 6.36
C GLN A 93 0.45 -9.95 5.91
N GLY A 94 -0.08 -8.90 5.28
CA GLY A 94 0.73 -7.79 4.79
C GLY A 94 1.38 -6.98 5.90
N LEU A 95 0.72 -6.89 7.05
CA LEU A 95 1.21 -6.10 8.18
C LEU A 95 2.13 -6.87 9.12
N LYS A 96 2.31 -8.15 8.89
CA LYS A 96 3.23 -8.95 9.71
C LYS A 96 4.63 -8.32 9.66
N ASP A 97 5.22 -8.12 10.84
CA ASP A 97 6.55 -7.49 11.03
C ASP A 97 6.62 -6.02 10.59
N VAL A 98 5.52 -5.43 10.17
CA VAL A 98 5.45 -3.98 9.86
C VAL A 98 5.01 -3.23 11.11
N ILE A 99 4.03 -3.79 11.81
CA ILE A 99 3.52 -3.24 13.06
C ILE A 99 3.88 -4.22 14.18
N SER A 100 4.65 -3.74 15.12
CA SER A 100 5.06 -4.55 16.28
C SER A 100 4.40 -4.04 17.55
#